data_5593ad39585c773e1f51bcdd733e2c49
#
_entry.id   5593ad39585c773e1f51bcdd733e2c49
#
_cell.length_a   1.000
_cell.length_b   1.000
_cell.length_c   1.000
_cell.angle_alpha   90.00
_cell.angle_beta   90.00
_cell.angle_gamma   90.00
#
_symmetry.space_group_name_H-M   'P 1'
#
loop_
_entity.id
_entity.type
_entity.pdbx_description
1 polymer ?
#
loop_
_entity_poly.entity_id
_entity_poly.type
_entity_poly.pdbx_seq_one_letter_code
_entity_poly.pdbx_strand_id
1 'polypeptide(L)'
;QIALRKQGYPDMECQVVLTDEGSDTALLKVNQPLPSYLPVRERGYDLLGEQITTLGFPLTGFGSQLQVTQGNIAGLQGIGNDIRFMQFTAPIQPGSSGSPLLLPTGEVVGMVTHTIANTQNMNYAVKYQLLSALLTSCGLNVSELTHNISQTPLSTPQITKQSKSALWLVGCGA
;
A
#
# COMPACT_ATOMS: atom_id res chain seq x y z
N GLN A 1 -4.44 4.13 21.62
CA GLN A 1 -3.04 4.26 21.23
C GLN A 1 -2.81 3.51 19.93
N ILE A 2 -2.11 4.13 18.98
CA ILE A 2 -1.78 3.52 17.70
C ILE A 2 -0.30 3.21 17.70
N ALA A 3 0.07 2.00 17.26
CA ALA A 3 1.45 1.56 17.19
C ALA A 3 1.74 0.82 15.90
N LEU A 4 2.96 0.98 15.39
CA LEU A 4 3.52 0.16 14.33
C LEU A 4 4.16 -1.08 14.94
N ARG A 5 3.88 -2.23 14.35
CA ARG A 5 4.37 -3.54 14.81
C ARG A 5 5.04 -4.29 13.69
N LYS A 6 6.15 -4.94 14.04
CA LYS A 6 6.90 -5.80 13.13
C LYS A 6 7.70 -6.83 13.94
N GLN A 7 7.68 -8.07 13.50
CA GLN A 7 8.45 -9.13 14.14
C GLN A 7 9.95 -8.77 14.19
N GLY A 8 10.56 -8.88 15.36
CA GLY A 8 11.96 -8.54 15.59
C GLY A 8 12.23 -7.06 15.91
N TYR A 9 11.19 -6.24 16.00
CA TYR A 9 11.27 -4.83 16.36
C TYR A 9 10.36 -4.52 17.55
N PRO A 10 10.74 -3.58 18.43
CA PRO A 10 9.83 -3.10 19.46
C PRO A 10 8.66 -2.34 18.82
N ASP A 11 7.50 -2.37 19.47
CA ASP A 11 6.36 -1.58 19.04
C ASP A 11 6.72 -0.09 19.07
N MET A 12 6.37 0.62 18.00
CA MET A 12 6.62 2.06 17.88
C MET A 12 5.30 2.82 17.94
N GLU A 13 5.16 3.68 18.92
CA GLU A 13 4.02 4.59 19.00
C GLU A 13 4.02 5.54 17.81
N CYS A 14 2.83 5.77 17.27
CA CYS A 14 2.65 6.72 16.19
C CYS A 14 1.49 7.69 16.46
N GLN A 15 1.58 8.84 15.83
CA GLN A 15 0.56 9.89 15.89
C GLN A 15 -0.10 10.03 14.53
N VAL A 16 -1.41 10.23 14.53
CA VAL A 16 -2.14 10.58 13.31
C VAL A 16 -1.86 12.05 12.99
N VAL A 17 -1.25 12.30 11.85
CA VAL A 17 -0.93 13.65 11.39
C VAL A 17 -2.07 14.20 10.54
N LEU A 18 -2.63 13.37 9.68
CA LEU A 18 -3.68 13.74 8.75
C LEU A 18 -4.53 12.52 8.40
N THR A 19 -5.82 12.73 8.23
CA THR A 19 -6.75 11.72 7.72
C THR A 19 -7.52 12.27 6.53
N ASP A 20 -7.79 11.41 5.56
CA ASP A 20 -8.69 11.69 4.46
C ASP A 20 -9.75 10.59 4.42
N GLU A 21 -10.94 10.89 4.93
CA GLU A 21 -12.06 9.95 4.93
C GLU A 21 -12.52 9.59 3.52
N GLY A 22 -12.43 10.53 2.60
CA GLY A 22 -12.86 10.31 1.20
C GLY A 22 -12.05 9.26 0.47
N SER A 23 -10.76 9.13 0.77
CA SER A 23 -9.87 8.11 0.21
C SER A 23 -9.55 6.98 1.19
N ASP A 24 -10.14 6.98 2.39
CA ASP A 24 -9.88 5.97 3.43
C ASP A 24 -8.39 5.84 3.77
N THR A 25 -7.70 6.98 3.92
CA THR A 25 -6.28 7.02 4.17
C THR A 25 -5.93 7.85 5.39
N ALA A 26 -4.81 7.51 6.03
CA ALA A 26 -4.24 8.26 7.13
C ALA A 26 -2.73 8.37 6.98
N LEU A 27 -2.19 9.52 7.39
CA LEU A 27 -0.75 9.70 7.51
C LEU A 27 -0.38 9.63 8.98
N LEU A 28 0.52 8.71 9.29
CA LEU A 28 1.03 8.47 10.64
C LEU A 28 2.48 8.93 10.74
N LYS A 29 2.85 9.47 11.88
CA LYS A 29 4.23 9.88 12.19
C LYS A 29 4.75 9.09 13.38
N VAL A 30 5.98 8.61 13.27
CA VAL A 30 6.74 7.99 14.35
C VAL A 30 7.92 8.88 14.75
N ASN A 31 8.41 8.72 15.97
CA ASN A 31 9.51 9.52 16.51
C ASN A 31 10.89 8.92 16.23
N GLN A 32 10.94 7.84 15.48
CA GLN A 32 12.18 7.13 15.14
C GLN A 32 12.31 7.00 13.62
N PRO A 33 13.54 7.03 13.08
CA PRO A 33 13.74 6.74 11.68
C PRO A 33 13.26 5.32 11.34
N LEU A 34 12.55 5.19 10.24
CA LEU A 34 12.18 3.88 9.69
C LEU A 34 13.32 3.32 8.82
N PRO A 35 13.52 2.00 8.79
CA PRO A 35 14.65 1.39 8.09
C PRO A 35 14.62 1.60 6.58
N SER A 36 13.43 1.72 5.99
CA SER A 36 13.26 1.95 4.56
C SER A 36 11.88 2.49 4.23
N TYR A 37 11.70 2.89 2.98
CA TYR A 37 10.43 3.35 2.43
C TYR A 37 10.25 2.82 1.01
N LEU A 38 9.01 2.88 0.52
CA LEU A 38 8.68 2.53 -0.86
C LEU A 38 8.53 3.79 -1.70
N PRO A 39 9.08 3.81 -2.93
CA PRO A 39 8.84 4.92 -3.84
C PRO A 39 7.37 4.92 -4.27
N VAL A 40 6.73 6.07 -4.20
CA VAL A 40 5.38 6.28 -4.72
C VAL A 40 5.49 6.80 -6.15
N ARG A 41 4.71 6.24 -7.07
CA ARG A 41 4.69 6.69 -8.46
C ARG A 41 4.32 8.16 -8.53
N GLU A 42 5.02 8.91 -9.35
CA GLU A 42 4.75 10.34 -9.56
C GLU A 42 3.79 10.59 -10.71
N ARG A 43 4.03 9.92 -11.82
CA ARG A 43 3.29 10.09 -13.08
C ARG A 43 3.57 8.93 -14.01
N GLY A 44 2.79 8.81 -15.04
CA GLY A 44 3.00 7.78 -16.06
C GLY A 44 1.78 7.57 -16.92
N TYR A 45 1.90 6.59 -17.77
CA TYR A 45 0.87 6.14 -18.70
C TYR A 45 -0.26 5.39 -17.97
N ASP A 46 -1.26 5.03 -18.73
CA ASP A 46 -2.39 4.22 -18.28
C ASP A 46 -1.90 2.92 -17.64
N LEU A 47 -2.41 2.64 -16.45
CA LEU A 47 -2.06 1.46 -15.66
C LEU A 47 -2.97 0.26 -15.93
N LEU A 48 -3.98 0.41 -16.78
CA LEU A 48 -4.95 -0.66 -17.05
C LEU A 48 -4.24 -1.91 -17.60
N GLY A 49 -4.47 -3.05 -16.97
CA GLY A 49 -3.83 -4.31 -17.35
C GLY A 49 -2.43 -4.55 -16.77
N GLU A 50 -1.82 -3.55 -16.16
CA GLU A 50 -0.49 -3.70 -15.55
C GLU A 50 -0.49 -4.75 -14.44
N GLN A 51 0.58 -5.56 -14.42
CA GLN A 51 0.81 -6.52 -13.35
C GLN A 51 1.12 -5.79 -12.04
N ILE A 52 0.53 -6.27 -10.96
CA ILE A 52 0.82 -5.76 -9.61
C ILE A 52 1.09 -6.91 -8.64
N THR A 53 1.89 -6.59 -7.64
CA THR A 53 2.12 -7.43 -6.48
C THR A 53 1.64 -6.65 -5.25
N THR A 54 0.95 -7.33 -4.34
CA THR A 54 0.60 -6.75 -3.04
C THR A 54 1.16 -7.60 -1.91
N LEU A 55 1.63 -6.92 -0.87
CA LEU A 55 2.21 -7.54 0.32
C LEU A 55 1.52 -6.99 1.55
N GLY A 56 1.16 -7.85 2.49
CA GLY A 56 0.50 -7.41 3.70
C GLY A 56 0.49 -8.46 4.80
N PHE A 57 -0.07 -8.09 5.92
CA PHE A 57 -0.22 -8.94 7.10
C PHE A 57 -1.71 -9.18 7.35
N PRO A 58 -2.34 -10.12 6.62
CA PRO A 58 -3.76 -10.37 6.83
C PRO A 58 -4.01 -10.91 8.23
N LEU A 59 -5.12 -10.48 8.81
CA LEU A 59 -5.59 -10.94 10.11
C LEU A 59 -6.16 -12.36 9.97
N THR A 60 -5.30 -13.33 9.83
CA THR A 60 -5.68 -14.73 10.01
C THR A 60 -5.47 -15.08 11.48
N GLY A 61 -6.42 -15.73 12.13
CA GLY A 61 -6.35 -16.05 13.56
C GLY A 61 -5.15 -16.90 14.01
N PHE A 62 -4.14 -17.07 13.17
CA PHE A 62 -2.98 -17.93 13.37
C PHE A 62 -1.62 -17.23 13.20
N GLY A 63 -1.57 -15.89 13.29
CA GLY A 63 -0.32 -15.13 13.25
C GLY A 63 -0.27 -14.06 12.18
N SER A 64 0.72 -13.20 12.29
CA SER A 64 0.94 -12.04 11.41
C SER A 64 2.09 -12.31 10.44
N GLN A 65 1.99 -13.36 9.63
CA GLN A 65 2.96 -13.61 8.57
C GLN A 65 2.70 -12.74 7.36
N LEU A 66 3.78 -12.23 6.77
CA LEU A 66 3.72 -11.52 5.50
C LEU A 66 3.20 -12.44 4.40
N GLN A 67 2.16 -12.01 3.70
CA GLN A 67 1.63 -12.68 2.52
C GLN A 67 1.84 -11.83 1.28
N VAL A 68 2.08 -12.52 0.16
CA VAL A 68 2.35 -11.92 -1.14
C VAL A 68 1.39 -12.50 -2.15
N THR A 69 0.67 -11.66 -2.87
CA THR A 69 -0.21 -12.08 -3.96
C THR A 69 0.02 -11.22 -5.20
N GLN A 70 -0.34 -11.77 -6.34
CA GLN A 70 -0.23 -11.11 -7.64
C GLN A 70 -1.56 -11.00 -8.35
N GLY A 71 -1.67 -10.01 -9.21
CA GLY A 71 -2.79 -9.80 -10.08
C GLY A 71 -2.49 -8.68 -11.07
N ASN A 72 -3.56 -8.11 -11.58
CA ASN A 72 -3.50 -7.02 -12.56
C ASN A 72 -4.43 -5.89 -12.14
N ILE A 73 -4.15 -4.70 -12.62
CA ILE A 73 -5.10 -3.58 -12.55
C ILE A 73 -6.19 -3.87 -13.58
N ALA A 74 -7.42 -4.07 -13.08
CA ALA A 74 -8.56 -4.48 -13.88
C ALA A 74 -9.49 -3.33 -14.26
N GLY A 75 -9.44 -2.21 -13.53
CA GLY A 75 -10.27 -1.04 -13.79
C GLY A 75 -9.69 0.21 -13.16
N LEU A 76 -9.95 1.35 -13.78
CA LEU A 76 -9.42 2.65 -13.34
C LEU A 76 -10.44 3.49 -12.57
N GLN A 77 -11.56 2.89 -12.19
CA GLN A 77 -12.59 3.52 -11.37
C GLN A 77 -13.07 2.55 -10.30
N GLY A 78 -13.48 3.10 -9.17
CA GLY A 78 -14.10 2.37 -8.09
C GLY A 78 -15.61 2.22 -8.26
N ILE A 79 -16.29 1.87 -7.18
CA ILE A 79 -17.75 1.74 -7.13
C ILE A 79 -18.38 3.07 -7.51
N GLY A 80 -19.42 3.03 -8.35
CA GLY A 80 -20.12 4.23 -8.80
C GLY A 80 -19.26 5.16 -9.66
N ASN A 81 -18.28 4.61 -10.38
CA ASN A 81 -17.33 5.35 -11.22
C ASN A 81 -16.44 6.32 -10.44
N ASP A 82 -16.16 6.02 -9.19
CA ASP A 82 -15.30 6.84 -8.34
C ASP A 82 -13.87 6.84 -8.85
N ILE A 83 -13.39 7.98 -9.33
CA ILE A 83 -12.07 8.14 -9.92
C ILE A 83 -10.91 8.09 -8.90
N ARG A 84 -11.21 8.15 -7.60
CA ARG A 84 -10.20 8.06 -6.54
C ARG A 84 -9.64 6.65 -6.39
N PHE A 85 -10.38 5.64 -6.84
CA PHE A 85 -10.07 4.23 -6.66
C PHE A 85 -9.82 3.54 -7.99
N MET A 86 -9.11 2.42 -7.92
CA MET A 86 -8.95 1.49 -9.02
C MET A 86 -9.29 0.07 -8.56
N GLN A 87 -9.65 -0.77 -9.50
CA GLN A 87 -9.96 -2.17 -9.29
C GLN A 87 -8.75 -3.04 -9.65
N PHE A 88 -8.49 -4.07 -8.84
CA PHE A 88 -7.41 -5.03 -9.10
C PHE A 88 -7.85 -6.46 -8.78
N THR A 89 -7.10 -7.44 -9.27
CA THR A 89 -7.47 -8.87 -9.20
C THR A 89 -6.63 -9.68 -8.22
N ALA A 90 -5.54 -9.14 -7.68
CA ALA A 90 -4.75 -9.89 -6.69
C ALA A 90 -5.63 -10.31 -5.51
N PRO A 91 -5.58 -11.59 -5.09
CA PRO A 91 -6.33 -12.05 -3.94
C PRO A 91 -5.91 -11.31 -2.66
N ILE A 92 -6.89 -10.88 -1.89
CA ILE A 92 -6.67 -10.25 -0.57
C ILE A 92 -7.57 -10.91 0.47
N GLN A 93 -7.21 -10.74 1.72
CA GLN A 93 -7.90 -11.26 2.90
C GLN A 93 -8.27 -10.11 3.83
N PRO A 94 -9.21 -10.30 4.77
CA PRO A 94 -9.44 -9.33 5.84
C PRO A 94 -8.14 -8.98 6.55
N GLY A 95 -7.89 -7.69 6.77
CA GLY A 95 -6.63 -7.18 7.30
C GLY A 95 -5.60 -6.78 6.23
N SER A 96 -5.86 -7.03 4.95
CA SER A 96 -5.00 -6.55 3.85
C SER A 96 -5.14 -5.04 3.57
N SER A 97 -6.14 -4.38 4.13
CA SER A 97 -6.32 -2.92 3.98
C SER A 97 -5.05 -2.18 4.43
N GLY A 98 -4.64 -1.18 3.65
CA GLY A 98 -3.38 -0.47 3.87
C GLY A 98 -2.16 -1.09 3.18
N SER A 99 -2.29 -2.29 2.60
CA SER A 99 -1.21 -2.91 1.83
C SER A 99 -0.94 -2.16 0.53
N PRO A 100 0.34 -2.01 0.14
CA PRO A 100 0.67 -1.36 -1.12
C PRO A 100 0.38 -2.26 -2.32
N LEU A 101 -0.01 -1.65 -3.44
CA LEU A 101 0.07 -2.26 -4.76
C LEU A 101 1.36 -1.81 -5.43
N LEU A 102 2.18 -2.76 -5.83
CA LEU A 102 3.51 -2.50 -6.40
C LEU A 102 3.57 -2.92 -7.85
N LEU A 103 4.08 -2.02 -8.69
CA LEU A 103 4.48 -2.35 -10.07
C LEU A 103 5.75 -3.20 -10.08
N PRO A 104 6.07 -3.86 -11.22
CA PRO A 104 7.36 -4.53 -11.39
C PRO A 104 8.59 -3.63 -11.23
N THR A 105 8.42 -2.32 -11.29
CA THR A 105 9.47 -1.33 -10.98
C THR A 105 9.75 -1.18 -9.48
N GLY A 106 8.88 -1.71 -8.62
CA GLY A 106 8.91 -1.49 -7.17
C GLY A 106 8.15 -0.26 -6.68
N GLU A 107 7.56 0.49 -7.61
CA GLU A 107 6.79 1.70 -7.26
C GLU A 107 5.40 1.36 -6.72
N VAL A 108 4.96 2.09 -5.71
CA VAL A 108 3.59 2.06 -5.20
C VAL A 108 2.67 2.81 -6.17
N VAL A 109 1.65 2.13 -6.67
CA VAL A 109 0.61 2.71 -7.53
C VAL A 109 -0.74 2.82 -6.84
N GLY A 110 -0.89 2.20 -5.69
CA GLY A 110 -2.11 2.26 -4.90
C GLY A 110 -1.95 1.63 -3.55
N MET A 111 -2.98 1.76 -2.75
CA MET A 111 -3.07 1.16 -1.42
C MET A 111 -4.42 0.47 -1.28
N VAL A 112 -4.41 -0.79 -0.85
CA VAL A 112 -5.62 -1.58 -0.66
C VAL A 112 -6.55 -0.90 0.33
N THR A 113 -7.81 -0.75 -0.03
CA THR A 113 -8.81 -0.13 0.84
C THR A 113 -9.91 -1.11 1.22
N HIS A 114 -10.68 -1.63 0.30
CA HIS A 114 -11.78 -2.54 0.61
C HIS A 114 -12.03 -3.57 -0.48
N THR A 115 -12.79 -4.60 -0.14
CA THR A 115 -13.36 -5.55 -1.08
C THR A 115 -14.87 -5.49 -1.02
N ILE A 116 -15.52 -5.84 -2.12
CA ILE A 116 -16.97 -6.09 -2.09
C ILE A 116 -17.17 -7.54 -1.64
N ALA A 117 -17.87 -7.71 -0.53
CA ALA A 117 -18.22 -9.04 -0.02
C ALA A 117 -18.99 -9.83 -1.09
N ASN A 118 -18.67 -11.13 -1.21
CA ASN A 118 -19.32 -12.07 -2.13
C ASN A 118 -19.06 -11.82 -3.63
N THR A 119 -18.07 -11.01 -3.99
CA THR A 119 -17.59 -10.91 -5.35
C THR A 119 -16.20 -11.51 -5.48
N GLN A 120 -15.99 -12.25 -6.56
CA GLN A 120 -14.66 -12.80 -6.85
C GLN A 120 -13.82 -11.73 -7.57
N ASN A 121 -12.61 -11.49 -7.07
CA ASN A 121 -11.62 -10.63 -7.71
C ASN A 121 -12.06 -9.17 -7.95
N MET A 122 -12.95 -8.65 -7.10
CA MET A 122 -13.33 -7.23 -7.13
C MET A 122 -12.77 -6.52 -5.90
N ASN A 123 -11.47 -6.26 -5.94
CA ASN A 123 -10.75 -5.57 -4.90
C ASN A 123 -10.45 -4.14 -5.34
N TYR A 124 -10.46 -3.20 -4.41
CA TYR A 124 -10.24 -1.79 -4.67
C TYR A 124 -9.05 -1.24 -3.92
N ALA A 125 -8.36 -0.31 -4.58
CA ALA A 125 -7.24 0.42 -4.00
C ALA A 125 -7.40 1.91 -4.27
N VAL A 126 -7.00 2.73 -3.32
CA VAL A 126 -6.86 4.17 -3.54
C VAL A 126 -5.65 4.41 -4.46
N LYS A 127 -5.79 5.32 -5.42
CA LYS A 127 -4.76 5.61 -6.41
C LYS A 127 -3.59 6.37 -5.84
N TYR A 128 -2.41 6.17 -6.43
CA TYR A 128 -1.17 6.83 -6.01
C TYR A 128 -1.23 8.35 -6.04
N GLN A 129 -2.06 8.96 -6.92
CA GLN A 129 -2.21 10.41 -6.99
C GLN A 129 -2.74 11.00 -5.66
N LEU A 130 -3.65 10.28 -4.99
CA LEU A 130 -4.16 10.70 -3.70
C LEU A 130 -3.15 10.48 -2.58
N LEU A 131 -2.40 9.38 -2.63
CA LEU A 131 -1.31 9.13 -1.69
C LEU A 131 -0.22 10.20 -1.81
N SER A 132 0.16 10.55 -3.03
CA SER A 132 1.12 11.61 -3.31
C SER A 132 0.62 12.98 -2.82
N ALA A 133 -0.64 13.31 -3.07
CA ALA A 133 -1.24 14.55 -2.59
C ALA A 133 -1.26 14.64 -1.07
N LEU A 134 -1.57 13.55 -0.38
CA LEU A 134 -1.55 13.47 1.08
C LEU A 134 -0.14 13.72 1.63
N LEU A 135 0.87 13.10 1.07
CA LEU A 135 2.27 13.29 1.45
C LEU A 135 2.73 14.72 1.19
N THR A 136 2.40 15.28 0.04
CA THR A 136 2.73 16.66 -0.33
C THR A 136 2.09 17.67 0.61
N SER A 137 0.86 17.45 1.05
CA SER A 137 0.17 18.35 1.99
C SER A 137 0.87 18.44 3.34
N CYS A 138 1.70 17.46 3.69
CA CYS A 138 2.53 17.44 4.90
C CYS A 138 3.98 17.86 4.66
N GLY A 139 4.29 18.44 3.50
CA GLY A 139 5.60 18.95 3.16
C GLY A 139 6.59 17.88 2.64
N LEU A 140 6.13 16.67 2.36
CA LEU A 140 6.94 15.60 1.77
C LEU A 140 6.88 15.68 0.24
N ASN A 141 8.04 15.74 -0.40
CA ASN A 141 8.13 15.74 -1.84
C ASN A 141 8.36 14.33 -2.37
N VAL A 142 7.35 13.76 -3.03
CA VAL A 142 7.40 12.40 -3.56
C VAL A 142 8.51 12.22 -4.61
N SER A 143 8.84 13.27 -5.37
CA SER A 143 9.93 13.22 -6.35
C SER A 143 11.31 12.98 -5.72
N GLU A 144 11.49 13.30 -4.46
CA GLU A 144 12.71 13.02 -3.71
C GLU A 144 12.79 11.58 -3.20
N LEU A 145 11.67 10.84 -3.24
CA LEU A 145 11.53 9.47 -2.76
C LEU A 145 11.63 8.46 -3.91
N THR A 146 12.63 8.61 -4.79
CA THR A 146 12.75 7.82 -6.01
C THR A 146 13.80 6.71 -5.94
N HIS A 147 14.35 6.46 -4.76
CA HIS A 147 15.31 5.37 -4.58
C HIS A 147 14.64 4.01 -4.80
N ASN A 148 15.42 3.06 -5.31
CA ASN A 148 14.97 1.68 -5.52
C ASN A 148 13.92 1.48 -6.64
N ILE A 149 13.74 2.46 -7.52
CA ILE A 149 12.95 2.25 -8.73
C ILE A 149 13.81 1.47 -9.75
N SER A 150 13.33 0.29 -10.10
CA SER A 150 14.05 -0.56 -11.06
C SER A 150 13.78 -0.13 -12.50
N GLN A 151 14.84 -0.09 -13.30
CA GLN A 151 14.74 0.17 -14.75
C GLN A 151 14.32 -1.08 -15.54
N THR A 152 14.46 -2.26 -14.92
CA THR A 152 14.03 -3.53 -15.50
C THR A 152 12.96 -4.17 -14.62
N PRO A 153 11.99 -4.90 -15.17
CA PRO A 153 10.96 -5.56 -14.38
C PRO A 153 11.57 -6.51 -13.34
N LEU A 154 11.16 -6.34 -12.08
CA LEU A 154 11.53 -7.23 -10.99
C LEU A 154 10.58 -8.42 -10.92
N SER A 155 11.11 -9.58 -10.57
CA SER A 155 10.30 -10.74 -10.22
C SER A 155 9.58 -10.52 -8.87
N THR A 156 8.54 -11.29 -8.62
CA THR A 156 7.82 -11.21 -7.32
C THR A 156 8.73 -11.45 -6.11
N PRO A 157 9.65 -12.46 -6.11
CA PRO A 157 10.60 -12.60 -5.02
C PRO A 157 11.51 -11.38 -4.83
N GLN A 158 11.94 -10.74 -5.92
CA GLN A 158 12.77 -9.53 -5.85
C GLN A 158 11.99 -8.35 -5.28
N ILE A 159 10.74 -8.13 -5.71
CA ILE A 159 9.84 -7.10 -5.16
C ILE A 159 9.62 -7.34 -3.67
N THR A 160 9.35 -8.58 -3.27
CA THR A 160 9.13 -8.95 -1.87
C THR A 160 10.36 -8.64 -1.01
N LYS A 161 11.53 -9.08 -1.45
CA LYS A 161 12.79 -8.86 -0.74
C LYS A 161 13.10 -7.38 -0.57
N GLN A 162 12.87 -6.58 -1.61
CA GLN A 162 13.14 -5.15 -1.61
C GLN A 162 12.13 -4.37 -0.74
N SER A 163 10.88 -4.82 -0.66
CA SER A 163 9.77 -4.04 -0.12
C SER A 163 9.40 -4.39 1.32
N LYS A 164 9.66 -5.62 1.76
CA LYS A 164 9.20 -6.11 3.08
C LYS A 164 9.68 -5.27 4.27
N SER A 165 10.85 -4.64 4.18
CA SER A 165 11.40 -3.81 5.25
C SER A 165 10.63 -2.51 5.47
N ALA A 166 9.88 -2.06 4.47
CA ALA A 166 9.07 -0.84 4.54
C ALA A 166 7.63 -1.08 5.03
N LEU A 167 7.24 -2.35 5.26
CA LEU A 167 5.89 -2.71 5.67
C LEU A 167 5.78 -2.90 7.18
N TRP A 168 4.74 -2.34 7.75
CA TRP A 168 4.44 -2.40 9.18
C TRP A 168 2.96 -2.71 9.41
N LEU A 169 2.68 -3.52 10.41
CA LEU A 169 1.32 -3.73 10.86
C LEU A 169 0.92 -2.55 11.75
N VAL A 170 -0.22 -1.93 11.47
CA VAL A 170 -0.79 -0.88 12.31
C VAL A 170 -1.74 -1.54 13.29
N GLY A 171 -1.45 -1.39 14.58
CA GLY A 171 -2.28 -1.90 15.65
C GLY A 171 -2.90 -0.74 16.44
N CYS A 172 -4.20 -0.87 16.77
CA CYS A 172 -4.89 -0.02 17.73
C CYS A 172 -5.15 -0.87 18.97
N GLY A 173 -4.69 -0.42 20.12
CA GLY A 173 -4.86 -1.16 21.36
C GLY A 173 -5.12 -0.27 22.55
N ALA A 174 -5.74 -0.86 23.51
CA ALA A 174 -5.93 -0.22 24.81
C ALA A 174 -4.60 -0.11 25.56
#